data_ebc91a323a4139cfef2c9315e4e473fd
#
_entry.id   ebc91a323a4139cfef2c9315e4e473fd
#
_cell.length_a   1.000
_cell.length_b   1.000
_cell.length_c   1.000
_cell.angle_alpha   90.00
_cell.angle_beta   90.00
_cell.angle_gamma   90.00
#
_symmetry.space_group_name_H-M   'P 1'
#
loop_
_entity.id
_entity.type
_entity.pdbx_description
1 polymer ?
#
loop_
_entity_poly.entity_id
_entity_poly.type
_entity_poly.pdbx_seq_one_letter_code
_entity_poly.pdbx_strand_id
1 'polypeptide(L)'
;ANNLLQPISRKENIMSKVKIYNAPAVKNMPWQERPEGEFTGAPIWRYKENPIIGRNPLKGVARIFNSAVIPYGDEFIGVFRGEQTNGIPYIYMGHSKDAIHWNFDENKINFVDEDGKPFMPVYAYDPRLVKVEDTYYIIWCGDFYGAAIGMAKTTDFKTFTRIENPFLPFNRNAVLFPRKINGNFVMLNRPSDSGHTPFGDIFVSESPDMTFWGRHRHVMGKGNEWWQSLKIGGGAAPIETSEGWLLFYHGVSGTCNGYVYSIGGAILDIDNPSIVKYRCETFLLTPEEWYEERGFVPNVCFPCATIHDAETGRIAIYYGAADSYVGLAFTEIDGIVEYITVSYTHLRAH
;
A
#
# COMPACT_ATOMS: atom_id res chain seq x y z
N ALA A 1 48.24 34.54 -1.30
CA ALA A 1 47.36 33.77 -0.40
C ALA A 1 45.93 34.17 -0.64
N ASN A 2 45.23 33.50 -1.55
CA ASN A 2 43.80 33.67 -1.80
C ASN A 2 43.06 32.50 -1.18
N ASN A 3 42.43 32.77 -0.04
CA ASN A 3 41.43 31.87 0.54
C ASN A 3 40.11 32.03 -0.22
N LEU A 4 39.82 31.12 -1.11
CA LEU A 4 38.50 30.95 -1.70
C LEU A 4 37.62 30.19 -0.68
N LEU A 5 36.79 30.91 0.03
CA LEU A 5 35.68 30.40 0.83
C LEU A 5 34.68 29.77 -0.15
N GLN A 6 34.52 28.42 -0.10
CA GLN A 6 33.42 27.77 -0.77
C GLN A 6 32.11 28.14 -0.05
N PRO A 7 31.03 28.43 -0.78
CA PRO A 7 29.74 28.67 -0.16
C PRO A 7 29.19 27.37 0.38
N ILE A 8 29.03 27.29 1.69
CA ILE A 8 28.23 26.26 2.36
C ILE A 8 26.79 26.51 1.94
N SER A 9 26.28 25.72 1.03
CA SER A 9 24.87 25.73 0.69
C SER A 9 24.08 25.24 1.93
N ARG A 10 23.59 26.18 2.72
CA ARG A 10 22.49 25.92 3.65
C ARG A 10 21.26 25.59 2.77
N LYS A 11 20.94 24.32 2.60
CA LYS A 11 19.58 23.93 2.23
C LYS A 11 18.68 24.39 3.37
N GLU A 12 17.98 25.49 3.18
CA GLU A 12 16.88 25.88 4.05
C GLU A 12 15.89 24.70 4.06
N ASN A 13 15.56 24.20 5.25
CA ASN A 13 14.46 23.26 5.41
C ASN A 13 13.15 24.01 5.09
N ILE A 14 12.79 24.02 3.82
CA ILE A 14 11.48 24.52 3.40
C ILE A 14 10.46 23.51 3.93
N MET A 15 9.71 23.87 4.95
CA MET A 15 8.63 23.06 5.47
C MET A 15 7.60 22.80 4.37
N SER A 16 7.16 21.56 4.23
CA SER A 16 6.10 21.17 3.29
C SER A 16 4.85 22.01 3.49
N LYS A 17 4.21 22.45 2.41
CA LYS A 17 2.93 23.18 2.43
C LYS A 17 1.81 22.26 2.89
N VAL A 18 1.77 21.05 2.36
CA VAL A 18 0.85 20.00 2.78
C VAL A 18 1.42 19.30 4.00
N LYS A 19 0.63 19.20 5.05
CA LYS A 19 1.04 18.55 6.30
C LYS A 19 0.56 17.11 6.31
N ILE A 20 1.42 16.21 6.82
CA ILE A 20 1.08 14.82 7.15
C ILE A 20 0.75 14.78 8.65
N TYR A 21 -0.38 14.19 8.99
CA TYR A 21 -0.84 14.05 10.38
C TYR A 21 -0.72 12.61 10.86
N ASN A 22 -0.68 12.44 12.19
CA ASN A 22 -0.71 11.14 12.88
C ASN A 22 0.34 10.13 12.37
N ALA A 23 1.49 10.64 12.00
CA ALA A 23 2.63 9.84 11.56
C ALA A 23 3.89 10.23 12.33
N PRO A 24 4.79 9.29 12.63
CA PRO A 24 6.06 9.58 13.29
C PRO A 24 7.05 10.27 12.33
N ALA A 25 8.05 10.90 12.90
CA ALA A 25 9.28 11.21 12.18
C ALA A 25 10.04 9.92 11.86
N VAL A 26 10.52 9.79 10.64
CA VAL A 26 11.23 8.59 10.17
C VAL A 26 12.70 8.91 9.97
N LYS A 27 13.53 8.56 10.95
CA LYS A 27 14.95 8.96 11.00
C LYS A 27 15.91 8.00 10.28
N ASN A 28 15.59 6.70 10.28
CA ASN A 28 16.54 5.66 9.87
C ASN A 28 16.32 5.14 8.45
N MET A 29 15.47 5.78 7.66
CA MET A 29 15.30 5.43 6.27
C MET A 29 16.30 6.17 5.39
N PRO A 30 17.05 5.48 4.52
CA PRO A 30 17.96 6.12 3.57
C PRO A 30 17.18 6.68 2.38
N TRP A 31 16.57 7.84 2.58
CA TRP A 31 15.82 8.55 1.57
C TRP A 31 16.69 8.85 0.35
N GLN A 32 16.25 8.42 -0.82
CA GLN A 32 16.86 8.82 -2.07
C GLN A 32 16.36 10.21 -2.46
N GLU A 33 17.28 11.13 -2.66
CA GLU A 33 16.95 12.51 -3.06
C GLU A 33 16.26 12.53 -4.43
N ARG A 34 15.41 13.53 -4.59
CA ARG A 34 14.73 13.79 -5.87
C ARG A 34 15.78 13.99 -6.97
N PRO A 35 15.68 13.27 -8.09
CA PRO A 35 16.53 13.51 -9.26
C PRO A 35 16.42 14.95 -9.76
N GLU A 36 17.52 15.50 -10.29
CA GLU A 36 17.49 16.79 -10.96
C GLU A 36 16.71 16.71 -12.28
N GLY A 37 16.05 17.80 -12.63
CA GLY A 37 15.26 17.93 -13.85
C GLY A 37 13.75 17.95 -13.63
N GLU A 38 13.03 18.06 -14.72
CA GLU A 38 11.57 18.03 -14.74
C GLU A 38 11.06 16.60 -14.98
N PHE A 39 10.00 16.22 -14.29
CA PHE A 39 9.30 14.97 -14.56
C PHE A 39 8.33 15.18 -15.72
N THR A 40 8.33 14.24 -16.64
CA THR A 40 7.33 14.21 -17.72
C THR A 40 5.99 13.61 -17.27
N GLY A 41 5.96 13.01 -16.10
CA GLY A 41 4.79 12.41 -15.44
C GLY A 41 4.72 12.79 -13.97
N ALA A 42 4.19 11.89 -13.15
CA ALA A 42 4.12 12.10 -11.71
C ALA A 42 5.52 12.23 -11.08
N PRO A 43 5.68 13.08 -10.04
CA PRO A 43 6.94 13.28 -9.35
C PRO A 43 7.24 12.09 -8.40
N ILE A 44 7.42 10.92 -8.97
CA ILE A 44 7.80 9.67 -8.31
C ILE A 44 9.09 9.16 -8.95
N TRP A 45 10.02 8.72 -8.13
CA TRP A 45 11.27 8.14 -8.61
C TRP A 45 11.57 6.81 -7.92
N ARG A 46 11.97 5.83 -8.72
CA ARG A 46 12.32 4.50 -8.24
C ARG A 46 13.63 4.51 -7.47
N TYR A 47 13.73 3.67 -6.46
CA TYR A 47 15.00 3.45 -5.78
C TYR A 47 16.02 2.85 -6.75
N LYS A 48 17.22 3.42 -6.77
CA LYS A 48 18.26 3.08 -7.75
C LYS A 48 18.77 1.64 -7.67
N GLU A 49 18.60 1.00 -6.50
CA GLU A 49 19.06 -0.37 -6.25
C GLU A 49 17.89 -1.37 -6.20
N ASN A 50 16.76 -1.03 -6.82
CA ASN A 50 15.63 -1.97 -6.97
C ASN A 50 16.01 -3.21 -7.80
N PRO A 51 15.40 -4.37 -7.52
CA PRO A 51 14.43 -4.61 -6.44
C PRO A 51 15.12 -4.78 -5.09
N ILE A 52 14.46 -4.37 -4.01
CA ILE A 52 15.02 -4.49 -2.64
C ILE A 52 14.89 -5.90 -2.07
N ILE A 53 13.96 -6.71 -2.58
CA ILE A 53 13.82 -8.13 -2.27
C ILE A 53 13.76 -8.89 -3.58
N GLY A 54 14.73 -9.81 -3.75
CA GLY A 54 14.87 -10.66 -4.93
C GLY A 54 14.20 -12.03 -4.76
N ARG A 55 14.47 -12.94 -5.68
CA ARG A 55 13.97 -14.32 -5.64
C ARG A 55 14.67 -15.16 -4.57
N ASN A 56 13.96 -16.20 -4.10
CA ASN A 56 14.44 -17.14 -3.10
C ASN A 56 14.99 -16.46 -1.83
N PRO A 57 14.24 -15.51 -1.25
CA PRO A 57 14.73 -14.69 -0.15
C PRO A 57 14.85 -15.47 1.16
N LEU A 58 14.15 -16.60 1.26
CA LEU A 58 14.07 -17.46 2.43
C LEU A 58 13.95 -18.91 2.00
N LYS A 59 14.49 -19.83 2.80
CA LYS A 59 14.38 -21.27 2.53
C LYS A 59 12.92 -21.71 2.42
N GLY A 60 12.56 -22.34 1.30
CA GLY A 60 11.20 -22.79 1.02
C GLY A 60 10.24 -21.71 0.53
N VAL A 61 10.71 -20.48 0.37
CA VAL A 61 9.96 -19.35 -0.18
C VAL A 61 10.58 -18.90 -1.49
N ALA A 62 9.86 -19.11 -2.57
CA ALA A 62 10.34 -18.77 -3.92
C ALA A 62 10.34 -17.27 -4.20
N ARG A 63 9.36 -16.55 -3.65
CA ARG A 63 9.14 -15.11 -3.91
C ARG A 63 8.53 -14.41 -2.70
N ILE A 64 8.94 -13.17 -2.48
CA ILE A 64 8.26 -12.22 -1.59
C ILE A 64 7.87 -11.00 -2.44
N PHE A 65 6.61 -10.61 -2.36
CA PHE A 65 6.06 -9.43 -3.03
C PHE A 65 4.77 -9.00 -2.31
N ASN A 66 4.12 -7.91 -2.73
CA ASN A 66 2.86 -7.41 -2.17
C ASN A 66 2.85 -7.47 -0.63
N SER A 67 3.69 -6.67 0.00
CA SER A 67 3.95 -6.74 1.43
C SER A 67 3.72 -5.39 2.10
N ALA A 68 3.42 -5.40 3.39
CA ALA A 68 3.16 -4.20 4.16
C ALA A 68 4.22 -3.99 5.24
N VAL A 69 4.69 -2.76 5.36
CA VAL A 69 5.74 -2.36 6.29
C VAL A 69 5.35 -1.09 7.04
N ILE A 70 5.78 -0.96 8.27
CA ILE A 70 5.56 0.22 9.12
C ILE A 70 6.82 0.55 9.93
N PRO A 71 7.01 1.81 10.34
CA PRO A 71 7.94 2.16 11.40
C PRO A 71 7.52 1.50 12.73
N TYR A 72 8.51 1.02 13.49
CA TYR A 72 8.29 0.39 14.78
C TYR A 72 9.43 0.73 15.75
N GLY A 73 9.21 1.71 16.60
CA GLY A 73 10.29 2.31 17.40
C GLY A 73 11.34 2.94 16.50
N ASP A 74 12.60 2.58 16.72
CA ASP A 74 13.73 3.04 15.90
C ASP A 74 14.03 2.12 14.70
N GLU A 75 13.21 1.12 14.47
CA GLU A 75 13.35 0.12 13.41
C GLU A 75 12.08 0.07 12.54
N PHE A 76 12.02 -0.94 11.68
CA PHE A 76 10.87 -1.20 10.83
C PHE A 76 10.46 -2.65 10.96
N ILE A 77 9.15 -2.87 10.91
CA ILE A 77 8.57 -4.21 10.92
C ILE A 77 7.64 -4.37 9.73
N GLY A 78 7.51 -5.58 9.23
CA GLY A 78 6.64 -5.85 8.11
C GLY A 78 6.01 -7.23 8.13
N VAL A 79 4.93 -7.34 7.39
CA VAL A 79 4.23 -8.57 7.07
C VAL A 79 4.31 -8.79 5.57
N PHE A 80 4.84 -9.94 5.17
CA PHE A 80 5.28 -10.20 3.81
C PHE A 80 4.53 -11.38 3.21
N ARG A 81 3.97 -11.20 2.01
CA ARG A 81 3.48 -12.31 1.21
C ARG A 81 4.66 -13.16 0.78
N GLY A 82 4.80 -14.33 1.39
CA GLY A 82 5.79 -15.32 0.99
C GLY A 82 5.12 -16.44 0.21
N GLU A 83 5.40 -16.52 -1.08
CA GLU A 83 4.93 -17.60 -1.93
C GLU A 83 5.88 -18.78 -1.81
N GLN A 84 5.42 -19.85 -1.21
CA GLN A 84 6.21 -21.04 -0.99
C GLN A 84 6.55 -21.75 -2.31
N THR A 85 7.53 -22.62 -2.29
CA THR A 85 7.92 -23.38 -3.48
C THR A 85 6.82 -24.31 -4.01
N ASN A 86 5.82 -24.62 -3.20
CA ASN A 86 4.60 -25.34 -3.61
C ASN A 86 3.51 -24.45 -4.21
N GLY A 87 3.76 -23.12 -4.33
CA GLY A 87 2.82 -22.16 -4.87
C GLY A 87 1.78 -21.64 -3.88
N ILE A 88 1.79 -22.08 -2.62
CA ILE A 88 0.82 -21.62 -1.61
C ILE A 88 1.40 -20.39 -0.90
N PRO A 89 0.70 -19.23 -0.91
CA PRO A 89 1.15 -18.05 -0.20
C PRO A 89 0.76 -18.08 1.26
N TYR A 90 1.68 -17.62 2.10
CA TYR A 90 1.44 -17.32 3.51
C TYR A 90 2.10 -16.00 3.90
N ILE A 91 1.83 -15.53 5.13
CA ILE A 91 2.37 -14.28 5.65
C ILE A 91 3.56 -14.58 6.56
N TYR A 92 4.66 -13.88 6.31
CA TYR A 92 5.91 -13.96 7.08
C TYR A 92 6.20 -12.61 7.75
N MET A 93 6.78 -12.65 8.94
CA MET A 93 7.31 -11.46 9.60
C MET A 93 8.69 -11.10 9.05
N GLY A 94 8.98 -9.81 8.99
CA GLY A 94 10.29 -9.29 8.71
C GLY A 94 10.62 -8.08 9.55
N HIS A 95 11.92 -7.89 9.80
CA HIS A 95 12.47 -6.79 10.58
C HIS A 95 13.57 -6.10 9.78
N SER A 96 13.67 -4.79 9.91
CA SER A 96 14.70 -4.00 9.23
C SER A 96 15.11 -2.79 10.08
N LYS A 97 16.39 -2.43 9.98
CA LYS A 97 16.92 -1.21 10.61
C LYS A 97 16.85 0.02 9.70
N ASP A 98 16.71 -0.21 8.38
CA ASP A 98 16.78 0.84 7.37
C ASP A 98 15.63 0.79 6.35
N ALA A 99 14.66 -0.11 6.55
CA ALA A 99 13.52 -0.33 5.66
C ALA A 99 13.86 -0.81 4.22
N ILE A 100 15.12 -1.14 3.96
CA ILE A 100 15.62 -1.66 2.67
C ILE A 100 16.13 -3.08 2.82
N HIS A 101 16.95 -3.33 3.84
CA HIS A 101 17.51 -4.66 4.12
C HIS A 101 16.65 -5.36 5.18
N TRP A 102 16.02 -6.45 4.79
CA TRP A 102 15.05 -7.17 5.61
C TRP A 102 15.58 -8.52 6.06
N ASN A 103 15.36 -8.80 7.35
CA ASN A 103 15.57 -10.12 7.94
C ASN A 103 14.19 -10.74 8.17
N PHE A 104 13.95 -11.91 7.59
CA PHE A 104 12.69 -12.62 7.69
C PHE A 104 12.74 -13.71 8.75
N ASP A 105 11.61 -13.90 9.45
CA ASP A 105 11.44 -15.07 10.28
C ASP A 105 11.40 -16.33 9.39
N GLU A 106 11.99 -17.41 9.87
CA GLU A 106 12.05 -18.68 9.10
C GLU A 106 10.66 -19.30 8.88
N ASN A 107 9.76 -19.08 9.83
CA ASN A 107 8.42 -19.63 9.82
C ASN A 107 7.39 -18.58 9.49
N LYS A 108 6.34 -18.99 8.76
CA LYS A 108 5.15 -18.17 8.56
C LYS A 108 4.47 -17.85 9.89
N ILE A 109 3.71 -16.75 9.92
CA ILE A 109 2.95 -16.34 11.09
C ILE A 109 1.96 -17.47 11.46
N ASN A 110 1.98 -17.84 12.74
CA ASN A 110 0.99 -18.74 13.33
C ASN A 110 -0.08 -17.90 14.01
N PHE A 111 -1.30 -17.99 13.48
CA PHE A 111 -2.44 -17.33 14.07
C PHE A 111 -3.09 -18.20 15.15
N VAL A 112 -3.77 -17.54 16.08
CA VAL A 112 -4.65 -18.20 17.04
C VAL A 112 -6.06 -17.62 16.92
N ASP A 113 -7.07 -18.40 17.31
CA ASP A 113 -8.43 -17.88 17.47
C ASP A 113 -8.59 -17.12 18.81
N GLU A 114 -9.79 -16.66 19.11
CA GLU A 114 -10.08 -15.93 20.34
C GLU A 114 -9.91 -16.78 21.61
N ASP A 115 -10.03 -18.11 21.49
CA ASP A 115 -9.78 -19.07 22.57
C ASP A 115 -8.29 -19.45 22.71
N GLY A 116 -7.41 -18.88 21.87
CA GLY A 116 -5.98 -19.16 21.83
C GLY A 116 -5.63 -20.48 21.13
N LYS A 117 -6.57 -21.10 20.42
CA LYS A 117 -6.31 -22.31 19.64
C LYS A 117 -5.64 -21.97 18.32
N PRO A 118 -4.72 -22.81 17.83
CA PRO A 118 -4.08 -22.59 16.55
C PRO A 118 -5.11 -22.45 15.40
N PHE A 119 -4.93 -21.40 14.61
CA PHE A 119 -5.68 -21.16 13.39
C PHE A 119 -4.71 -20.92 12.24
N MET A 120 -4.85 -21.65 11.16
CA MET A 120 -4.06 -21.45 9.95
C MET A 120 -5.00 -21.28 8.76
N PRO A 121 -4.93 -20.13 8.06
CA PRO A 121 -5.67 -19.96 6.82
C PRO A 121 -5.20 -21.00 5.78
N VAL A 122 -6.08 -21.40 4.89
CA VAL A 122 -5.74 -22.30 3.76
C VAL A 122 -4.64 -21.67 2.92
N TYR A 123 -4.74 -20.36 2.70
CA TYR A 123 -3.71 -19.50 2.13
C TYR A 123 -3.97 -18.06 2.58
N ALA A 124 -2.93 -17.23 2.56
CA ALA A 124 -3.05 -15.81 2.86
C ALA A 124 -2.07 -15.02 1.98
N TYR A 125 -2.55 -13.98 1.31
CA TYR A 125 -1.76 -13.15 0.42
C TYR A 125 -2.17 -11.68 0.47
N ASP A 126 -1.31 -10.81 -0.06
CA ASP A 126 -1.48 -9.36 -0.12
C ASP A 126 -1.84 -8.73 1.25
N PRO A 127 -1.00 -8.95 2.27
CA PRO A 127 -1.27 -8.40 3.59
C PRO A 127 -1.19 -6.88 3.58
N ARG A 128 -2.02 -6.27 4.45
CA ARG A 128 -1.91 -4.88 4.89
C ARG A 128 -1.64 -4.86 6.38
N LEU A 129 -0.90 -3.87 6.84
CA LEU A 129 -0.56 -3.70 8.25
C LEU A 129 -0.84 -2.26 8.65
N VAL A 130 -1.71 -2.08 9.61
CA VAL A 130 -2.16 -0.75 10.05
C VAL A 130 -2.26 -0.71 11.57
N LYS A 131 -1.73 0.34 12.19
CA LYS A 131 -1.94 0.63 13.60
C LYS A 131 -3.17 1.53 13.76
N VAL A 132 -4.12 1.12 14.59
CA VAL A 132 -5.22 1.97 15.05
C VAL A 132 -5.23 1.96 16.57
N GLU A 133 -5.09 3.14 17.16
CA GLU A 133 -4.87 3.27 18.62
C GLU A 133 -3.64 2.46 19.05
N ASP A 134 -3.75 1.54 20.00
CA ASP A 134 -2.63 0.72 20.49
C ASP A 134 -2.57 -0.69 19.88
N THR A 135 -3.40 -0.96 18.87
CA THR A 135 -3.53 -2.27 18.25
C THR A 135 -3.07 -2.23 16.79
N TYR A 136 -2.31 -3.24 16.38
CA TYR A 136 -1.93 -3.48 15.00
C TYR A 136 -2.87 -4.49 14.36
N TYR A 137 -3.35 -4.18 13.18
CA TYR A 137 -4.24 -5.03 12.40
C TYR A 137 -3.53 -5.50 11.14
N ILE A 138 -3.57 -6.80 10.92
CA ILE A 138 -3.13 -7.44 9.68
C ILE A 138 -4.39 -7.83 8.92
N ILE A 139 -4.48 -7.42 7.65
CA ILE A 139 -5.60 -7.71 6.77
C ILE A 139 -5.04 -8.34 5.52
N TRP A 140 -5.62 -9.45 5.08
CA TRP A 140 -5.13 -10.19 3.91
C TRP A 140 -6.27 -10.68 3.03
N CYS A 141 -5.93 -11.14 1.83
CA CYS A 141 -6.81 -11.92 0.98
C CYS A 141 -6.62 -13.41 1.28
N GLY A 142 -7.72 -14.13 1.40
CA GLY A 142 -7.70 -15.56 1.73
C GLY A 142 -8.93 -16.27 1.20
N ASP A 143 -9.20 -17.44 1.74
CA ASP A 143 -10.37 -18.26 1.41
C ASP A 143 -11.36 -18.29 2.56
N PHE A 144 -12.61 -18.06 2.24
CA PHE A 144 -13.76 -18.28 3.09
C PHE A 144 -14.93 -18.68 2.20
N TYR A 145 -14.92 -19.92 1.71
CA TYR A 145 -15.85 -20.41 0.69
C TYR A 145 -15.83 -19.59 -0.62
N GLY A 146 -14.65 -19.04 -0.95
CA GLY A 146 -14.38 -18.14 -2.06
C GLY A 146 -13.42 -17.04 -1.62
N ALA A 147 -12.98 -16.22 -2.57
CA ALA A 147 -12.05 -15.12 -2.27
C ALA A 147 -12.66 -14.15 -1.26
N ALA A 148 -12.00 -13.99 -0.12
CA ALA A 148 -12.48 -13.18 0.99
C ALA A 148 -11.34 -12.49 1.73
N ILE A 149 -11.71 -11.61 2.66
CA ILE A 149 -10.79 -10.86 3.50
C ILE A 149 -10.65 -11.57 4.84
N GLY A 150 -9.42 -11.86 5.23
CA GLY A 150 -9.07 -12.32 6.56
C GLY A 150 -8.45 -11.19 7.38
N MET A 151 -8.59 -11.26 8.70
CA MET A 151 -8.07 -10.27 9.63
C MET A 151 -7.50 -10.90 10.89
N ALA A 152 -6.46 -10.28 11.43
CA ALA A 152 -5.92 -10.55 12.74
C ALA A 152 -5.45 -9.27 13.42
N LYS A 153 -5.34 -9.32 14.74
CA LYS A 153 -4.80 -8.24 15.57
C LYS A 153 -3.61 -8.71 16.38
N THR A 154 -2.72 -7.79 16.70
CA THR A 154 -1.59 -8.00 17.58
C THR A 154 -1.22 -6.71 18.31
N THR A 155 -0.62 -6.82 19.49
CA THR A 155 -0.05 -5.68 20.22
C THR A 155 1.46 -5.82 20.41
N ASP A 156 2.00 -7.02 20.15
CA ASP A 156 3.39 -7.38 20.47
C ASP A 156 4.16 -8.04 19.29
N PHE A 157 3.49 -8.28 18.15
CA PHE A 157 4.02 -9.03 17.01
C PHE A 157 4.54 -10.44 17.35
N LYS A 158 4.03 -11.02 18.44
CA LYS A 158 4.31 -12.40 18.85
C LYS A 158 3.05 -13.26 18.82
N THR A 159 1.95 -12.70 19.32
CA THR A 159 0.63 -13.33 19.30
C THR A 159 -0.25 -12.61 18.29
N PHE A 160 -0.78 -13.36 17.33
CA PHE A 160 -1.66 -12.85 16.28
C PHE A 160 -3.02 -13.51 16.42
N THR A 161 -3.99 -12.76 16.93
CA THR A 161 -5.34 -13.27 17.17
C THR A 161 -6.23 -12.98 15.97
N ARG A 162 -6.79 -14.03 15.40
CA ARG A 162 -7.75 -13.91 14.30
C ARG A 162 -8.98 -13.12 14.75
N ILE A 163 -9.47 -12.26 13.86
CA ILE A 163 -10.77 -11.59 13.93
C ILE A 163 -11.67 -12.24 12.88
N GLU A 164 -12.99 -12.23 13.09
CA GLU A 164 -13.93 -12.72 12.09
C GLU A 164 -13.78 -12.02 10.74
N ASN A 165 -14.08 -12.74 9.67
CA ASN A 165 -14.06 -12.18 8.33
C ASN A 165 -15.10 -11.06 8.21
N PRO A 166 -14.71 -9.86 7.72
CA PRO A 166 -15.60 -8.69 7.72
C PRO A 166 -16.71 -8.75 6.68
N PHE A 167 -16.49 -9.50 5.61
CA PHE A 167 -17.38 -9.53 4.45
C PHE A 167 -17.58 -10.96 3.92
N LEU A 168 -18.67 -11.13 3.22
CA LEU A 168 -18.91 -12.35 2.44
C LEU A 168 -18.00 -12.38 1.19
N PRO A 169 -17.76 -13.56 0.61
CA PRO A 169 -17.18 -13.67 -0.73
C PRO A 169 -18.13 -13.02 -1.78
N PHE A 170 -17.66 -12.43 -2.84
CA PHE A 170 -16.24 -12.27 -3.15
C PHE A 170 -15.81 -10.84 -2.80
N ASN A 171 -14.73 -10.70 -2.05
CA ASN A 171 -14.18 -9.40 -1.68
C ASN A 171 -12.66 -9.47 -1.55
N ARG A 172 -11.95 -8.41 -1.95
CA ARG A 172 -10.49 -8.34 -1.94
C ARG A 172 -9.99 -6.93 -1.63
N ASN A 173 -8.67 -6.82 -1.45
CA ASN A 173 -7.95 -5.55 -1.35
C ASN A 173 -8.53 -4.61 -0.28
N ALA A 174 -8.78 -5.16 0.89
CA ALA A 174 -9.22 -4.37 2.03
C ALA A 174 -8.05 -3.56 2.61
N VAL A 175 -8.33 -2.31 2.92
CA VAL A 175 -7.38 -1.37 3.49
C VAL A 175 -8.05 -0.58 4.60
N LEU A 176 -7.53 -0.77 5.81
CA LEU A 176 -8.02 -0.08 7.01
C LEU A 176 -7.41 1.33 7.09
N PHE A 177 -8.23 2.31 7.47
CA PHE A 177 -7.74 3.65 7.79
C PHE A 177 -6.98 3.63 9.12
N PRO A 178 -5.91 4.44 9.26
CA PRO A 178 -5.02 4.39 10.43
C PRO A 178 -5.60 5.04 11.70
N ARG A 179 -6.84 5.47 11.67
CA ARG A 179 -7.62 5.93 12.83
C ARG A 179 -9.11 5.75 12.59
N LYS A 180 -9.87 5.80 13.66
CA LYS A 180 -11.33 5.90 13.56
C LYS A 180 -11.75 7.24 12.94
N ILE A 181 -12.81 7.21 12.16
CA ILE A 181 -13.46 8.38 11.57
C ILE A 181 -14.90 8.41 12.11
N ASN A 182 -15.29 9.50 12.72
CA ASN A 182 -16.60 9.64 13.40
C ASN A 182 -16.90 8.50 14.39
N GLY A 183 -15.87 8.04 15.11
CA GLY A 183 -15.98 7.00 16.12
C GLY A 183 -15.97 5.56 15.60
N ASN A 184 -15.94 5.34 14.30
CA ASN A 184 -15.94 4.01 13.69
C ASN A 184 -14.60 3.68 13.05
N PHE A 185 -14.25 2.39 13.05
CA PHE A 185 -13.25 1.86 12.11
C PHE A 185 -13.78 1.98 10.69
N VAL A 186 -12.90 2.31 9.76
CA VAL A 186 -13.26 2.53 8.36
C VAL A 186 -12.32 1.74 7.48
N MET A 187 -12.86 1.01 6.51
CA MET A 187 -12.09 0.12 5.64
C MET A 187 -12.54 0.25 4.19
N LEU A 188 -11.58 0.49 3.31
CA LEU A 188 -11.78 0.35 1.87
C LEU A 188 -11.78 -1.13 1.52
N ASN A 189 -12.62 -1.52 0.58
CA ASN A 189 -12.69 -2.89 0.08
C ASN A 189 -13.13 -2.89 -1.37
N ARG A 190 -12.98 -4.03 -2.03
CA ARG A 190 -13.40 -4.21 -3.41
C ARG A 190 -14.21 -5.48 -3.54
N PRO A 191 -15.54 -5.40 -3.55
CA PRO A 191 -16.39 -6.49 -3.97
C PRO A 191 -15.97 -6.95 -5.36
N SER A 192 -15.91 -8.25 -5.56
CA SER A 192 -15.45 -8.87 -6.81
C SER A 192 -16.46 -9.92 -7.26
N ASP A 193 -16.57 -10.11 -8.57
CA ASP A 193 -17.33 -11.19 -9.16
C ASP A 193 -16.44 -11.97 -10.13
N SER A 194 -16.66 -13.26 -10.23
CA SER A 194 -15.91 -14.11 -11.15
C SER A 194 -16.63 -14.35 -12.50
N GLY A 195 -17.80 -13.76 -12.70
CA GLY A 195 -18.59 -14.18 -13.84
C GLY A 195 -19.50 -13.16 -14.47
N HIS A 196 -20.74 -13.14 -14.07
CA HIS A 196 -21.83 -12.59 -14.86
C HIS A 196 -21.89 -11.07 -14.90
N THR A 197 -21.51 -10.41 -13.79
CA THR A 197 -21.51 -8.96 -13.69
C THR A 197 -20.14 -8.50 -13.19
N PRO A 198 -19.28 -7.97 -14.06
CA PRO A 198 -17.93 -7.55 -13.66
C PRO A 198 -18.00 -6.47 -12.58
N PHE A 199 -17.42 -6.75 -11.43
CA PHE A 199 -17.24 -5.82 -10.34
C PHE A 199 -15.77 -5.41 -10.23
N GLY A 200 -15.49 -4.14 -10.02
CA GLY A 200 -14.11 -3.66 -10.00
C GLY A 200 -13.92 -2.33 -9.30
N ASP A 201 -14.92 -1.87 -8.56
CA ASP A 201 -14.94 -0.57 -7.90
C ASP A 201 -14.51 -0.66 -6.44
N ILE A 202 -13.99 0.44 -5.90
CA ILE A 202 -13.66 0.59 -4.48
C ILE A 202 -14.89 1.05 -3.72
N PHE A 203 -15.17 0.35 -2.62
CA PHE A 203 -16.19 0.66 -1.64
C PHE A 203 -15.56 0.99 -0.30
N VAL A 204 -16.30 1.66 0.57
CA VAL A 204 -15.96 1.89 1.97
C VAL A 204 -17.04 1.30 2.87
N SER A 205 -16.59 0.74 4.00
CA SER A 205 -17.46 0.18 5.03
C SER A 205 -16.98 0.64 6.40
N GLU A 206 -17.90 0.70 7.35
CA GLU A 206 -17.65 1.15 8.71
C GLU A 206 -17.99 0.06 9.71
N SER A 207 -17.27 0.05 10.85
CA SER A 207 -17.51 -0.86 11.96
C SER A 207 -17.29 -0.16 13.30
N PRO A 208 -18.15 -0.37 14.29
CA PRO A 208 -17.92 0.14 15.65
C PRO A 208 -16.86 -0.66 16.41
N ASP A 209 -16.59 -1.92 16.04
CA ASP A 209 -15.90 -2.91 16.87
C ASP A 209 -14.99 -3.89 16.11
N MET A 210 -14.79 -3.71 14.80
CA MET A 210 -14.04 -4.60 13.91
C MET A 210 -14.74 -5.96 13.62
N THR A 211 -15.89 -6.22 14.19
CA THR A 211 -16.66 -7.45 13.97
C THR A 211 -17.85 -7.21 13.05
N PHE A 212 -18.65 -6.20 13.36
CA PHE A 212 -19.84 -5.86 12.58
C PHE A 212 -19.53 -4.74 11.58
N TRP A 213 -19.61 -5.04 10.29
CA TRP A 213 -19.34 -4.10 9.20
C TRP A 213 -20.60 -3.74 8.44
N GLY A 214 -20.78 -2.45 8.20
CA GLY A 214 -21.97 -1.92 7.51
C GLY A 214 -21.71 -0.57 6.85
N ARG A 215 -22.77 0.15 6.54
CA ARG A 215 -22.74 1.44 5.84
C ARG A 215 -21.87 1.39 4.57
N HIS A 216 -22.03 0.34 3.78
CA HIS A 216 -21.31 0.15 2.54
C HIS A 216 -21.65 1.26 1.55
N ARG A 217 -20.65 2.01 1.12
CA ARG A 217 -20.79 3.12 0.18
C ARG A 217 -19.78 3.01 -0.94
N HIS A 218 -20.22 3.33 -2.15
CA HIS A 218 -19.32 3.45 -3.29
C HIS A 218 -18.39 4.64 -3.08
N VAL A 219 -17.10 4.44 -3.37
CA VAL A 219 -16.08 5.48 -3.30
C VAL A 219 -15.66 5.89 -4.69
N MET A 220 -15.19 4.93 -5.49
CA MET A 220 -14.53 5.22 -6.76
C MET A 220 -14.73 4.05 -7.73
N GLY A 221 -15.22 4.38 -8.91
CA GLY A 221 -15.34 3.43 -10.01
C GLY A 221 -14.04 3.31 -10.82
N LYS A 222 -13.91 2.21 -11.55
CA LYS A 222 -12.92 2.11 -12.61
C LYS A 222 -13.11 3.26 -13.61
N GLY A 223 -12.01 3.76 -14.19
CA GLY A 223 -12.02 4.88 -15.12
C GLY A 223 -12.12 4.43 -16.57
N ASN A 224 -12.22 5.41 -17.47
CA ASN A 224 -12.14 5.19 -18.92
C ASN A 224 -10.70 5.15 -19.42
N GLU A 225 -9.75 5.62 -18.58
CA GLU A 225 -8.33 5.61 -18.90
C GLU A 225 -7.82 4.16 -18.97
N TRP A 226 -6.98 3.87 -19.94
CA TRP A 226 -6.54 2.50 -20.26
C TRP A 226 -6.01 1.74 -19.03
N TRP A 227 -5.26 2.41 -18.16
CA TRP A 227 -4.54 1.79 -17.03
C TRP A 227 -5.47 1.36 -15.86
N GLN A 228 -6.72 1.82 -15.83
CA GLN A 228 -7.68 1.54 -14.77
C GLN A 228 -9.08 1.17 -15.29
N SER A 229 -9.15 0.68 -16.52
CA SER A 229 -10.42 0.42 -17.19
C SER A 229 -11.10 -0.90 -16.80
N LEU A 230 -10.34 -1.87 -16.29
CA LEU A 230 -10.88 -3.20 -15.96
C LEU A 230 -11.34 -3.28 -14.49
N LYS A 231 -10.49 -2.87 -13.58
CA LYS A 231 -10.75 -2.84 -12.13
C LYS A 231 -9.75 -1.93 -11.42
N ILE A 232 -10.10 -1.51 -10.22
CA ILE A 232 -9.24 -0.77 -9.30
C ILE A 232 -9.29 -1.42 -7.92
N GLY A 233 -8.36 -1.10 -7.04
CA GLY A 233 -8.37 -1.61 -5.67
C GLY A 233 -7.42 -0.83 -4.76
N GLY A 234 -7.71 -0.81 -3.47
CA GLY A 234 -6.90 -0.14 -2.48
C GLY A 234 -5.47 -0.66 -2.43
N GLY A 235 -4.53 0.23 -2.23
CA GLY A 235 -3.12 -0.07 -2.09
C GLY A 235 -2.65 0.03 -0.64
N ALA A 236 -1.84 1.01 -0.33
CA ALA A 236 -1.39 1.31 1.02
C ALA A 236 -2.52 1.91 1.88
N ALA A 237 -2.37 1.83 3.20
CA ALA A 237 -3.24 2.58 4.11
C ALA A 237 -3.21 4.07 3.77
N PRO A 238 -4.38 4.74 3.71
CA PRO A 238 -4.44 6.15 3.38
C PRO A 238 -3.60 7.01 4.34
N ILE A 239 -2.94 8.00 3.81
CA ILE A 239 -2.14 8.96 4.59
C ILE A 239 -3.01 10.14 4.95
N GLU A 240 -3.10 10.46 6.24
CA GLU A 240 -3.83 11.64 6.70
C GLU A 240 -3.05 12.92 6.40
N THR A 241 -3.66 13.84 5.65
CA THR A 241 -3.01 15.09 5.26
C THR A 241 -3.92 16.28 5.50
N SER A 242 -3.35 17.50 5.45
CA SER A 242 -4.13 18.74 5.48
C SER A 242 -5.10 18.91 4.32
N GLU A 243 -4.91 18.15 3.22
CA GLU A 243 -5.77 18.19 2.04
C GLU A 243 -6.85 17.08 2.01
N GLY A 244 -6.77 16.11 2.90
CA GLY A 244 -7.61 14.94 2.99
C GLY A 244 -6.79 13.66 3.08
N TRP A 245 -7.43 12.51 2.86
CA TRP A 245 -6.77 11.22 2.83
C TRP A 245 -6.09 10.98 1.49
N LEU A 246 -4.77 10.96 1.46
CA LEU A 246 -4.01 10.57 0.27
C LEU A 246 -4.02 9.04 0.15
N LEU A 247 -4.62 8.55 -0.91
CA LEU A 247 -4.73 7.14 -1.24
C LEU A 247 -3.89 6.80 -2.46
N PHE A 248 -2.95 5.86 -2.30
CA PHE A 248 -2.33 5.15 -3.41
C PHE A 248 -3.12 3.87 -3.67
N TYR A 249 -3.57 3.68 -4.89
CA TYR A 249 -4.37 2.53 -5.29
C TYR A 249 -3.80 1.90 -6.57
N HIS A 250 -4.22 0.70 -6.92
CA HIS A 250 -3.87 0.10 -8.19
C HIS A 250 -5.02 0.18 -9.18
N GLY A 251 -4.67 0.43 -10.43
CA GLY A 251 -5.54 0.27 -11.58
C GLY A 251 -5.07 -0.91 -12.42
N VAL A 252 -6.01 -1.55 -13.09
CA VAL A 252 -5.75 -2.73 -13.93
C VAL A 252 -6.34 -2.53 -15.31
N SER A 253 -5.56 -2.85 -16.31
CA SER A 253 -6.03 -2.98 -17.70
C SER A 253 -5.84 -4.40 -18.22
N GLY A 254 -6.70 -4.82 -19.12
CA GLY A 254 -6.54 -6.06 -19.87
C GLY A 254 -5.79 -5.82 -21.18
N THR A 255 -4.88 -6.71 -21.52
CA THR A 255 -4.16 -6.72 -22.79
C THR A 255 -4.24 -8.13 -23.41
N CYS A 256 -3.82 -8.28 -24.66
CA CYS A 256 -3.73 -9.61 -25.29
C CYS A 256 -2.68 -10.53 -24.62
N ASN A 257 -1.82 -9.97 -23.76
CA ASN A 257 -0.77 -10.70 -23.04
C ASN A 257 -1.02 -10.73 -21.51
N GLY A 258 -2.27 -10.59 -21.07
CA GLY A 258 -2.64 -10.59 -19.66
C GLY A 258 -2.99 -9.20 -19.13
N TYR A 259 -2.74 -8.99 -17.84
CA TYR A 259 -3.08 -7.74 -17.17
C TYR A 259 -1.87 -6.85 -16.98
N VAL A 260 -2.11 -5.53 -16.94
CA VAL A 260 -1.14 -4.53 -16.51
C VAL A 260 -1.67 -3.84 -15.27
N TYR A 261 -0.86 -3.81 -14.21
CA TYR A 261 -1.15 -3.16 -12.95
C TYR A 261 -0.30 -1.89 -12.79
N SER A 262 -0.97 -0.76 -12.59
CA SER A 262 -0.33 0.55 -12.41
C SER A 262 -0.79 1.19 -11.11
N ILE A 263 0.01 2.11 -10.58
CA ILE A 263 -0.29 2.85 -9.35
C ILE A 263 -0.99 4.16 -9.72
N GLY A 264 -2.11 4.42 -9.07
CA GLY A 264 -2.83 5.68 -9.13
C GLY A 264 -2.87 6.40 -7.78
N GLY A 265 -3.32 7.64 -7.79
CA GLY A 265 -3.48 8.46 -6.60
C GLY A 265 -4.83 9.18 -6.56
N ALA A 266 -5.38 9.29 -5.36
CA ALA A 266 -6.58 10.05 -5.09
C ALA A 266 -6.51 10.74 -3.73
N ILE A 267 -7.30 11.78 -3.55
CA ILE A 267 -7.48 12.46 -2.26
C ILE A 267 -8.95 12.34 -1.89
N LEU A 268 -9.21 11.70 -0.75
CA LEU A 268 -10.55 11.51 -0.23
C LEU A 268 -10.85 12.57 0.83
N ASP A 269 -12.14 12.87 1.01
CA ASP A 269 -12.56 13.77 2.08
C ASP A 269 -12.19 13.22 3.46
N ILE A 270 -11.72 14.11 4.34
CA ILE A 270 -11.15 13.73 5.63
C ILE A 270 -12.21 13.16 6.60
N ASP A 271 -13.43 13.64 6.55
CA ASP A 271 -14.53 13.25 7.42
C ASP A 271 -15.46 12.22 6.79
N ASN A 272 -15.52 12.20 5.46
CA ASN A 272 -16.33 11.26 4.69
C ASN A 272 -15.54 10.64 3.52
N PRO A 273 -14.77 9.59 3.75
CA PRO A 273 -13.92 8.97 2.72
C PRO A 273 -14.65 8.36 1.52
N SER A 274 -15.99 8.35 1.54
CA SER A 274 -16.77 8.00 0.33
C SER A 274 -16.75 9.09 -0.74
N ILE A 275 -16.27 10.28 -0.40
CA ILE A 275 -16.17 11.42 -1.31
C ILE A 275 -14.73 11.50 -1.84
N VAL A 276 -14.57 11.38 -3.14
CA VAL A 276 -13.30 11.62 -3.84
C VAL A 276 -13.22 13.11 -4.17
N LYS A 277 -12.28 13.81 -3.53
CA LYS A 277 -12.01 15.23 -3.80
C LYS A 277 -11.23 15.41 -5.10
N TYR A 278 -10.20 14.59 -5.27
CA TYR A 278 -9.30 14.61 -6.44
C TYR A 278 -8.86 13.20 -6.79
N ARG A 279 -8.64 12.96 -8.06
CA ARG A 279 -8.17 11.69 -8.60
C ARG A 279 -7.28 11.95 -9.81
N CYS A 280 -6.13 11.30 -9.89
CA CYS A 280 -5.27 11.44 -11.06
C CYS A 280 -5.90 10.77 -12.29
N GLU A 281 -5.78 11.41 -13.44
CA GLU A 281 -6.19 10.87 -14.74
C GLU A 281 -5.14 9.89 -15.27
N THR A 282 -3.89 10.31 -15.23
CA THR A 282 -2.75 9.48 -15.61
C THR A 282 -2.21 8.72 -14.39
N PHE A 283 -1.73 7.51 -14.62
CA PHE A 283 -1.06 6.73 -13.57
C PHE A 283 0.11 7.52 -12.94
N LEU A 284 0.42 7.17 -11.69
CA LEU A 284 1.59 7.69 -11.00
C LEU A 284 2.85 6.86 -11.33
N LEU A 285 2.69 5.55 -11.42
CA LEU A 285 3.75 4.61 -11.78
C LEU A 285 3.14 3.45 -12.58
N THR A 286 3.80 3.08 -13.66
CA THR A 286 3.43 1.91 -14.48
C THR A 286 4.65 1.03 -14.70
N PRO A 287 4.50 -0.27 -15.01
CA PRO A 287 5.65 -1.12 -15.29
C PRO A 287 6.52 -0.60 -16.44
N GLU A 288 7.79 -0.38 -16.17
CA GLU A 288 8.79 0.10 -17.14
C GLU A 288 10.15 -0.58 -16.93
N GLU A 289 10.43 -1.00 -15.69
CA GLU A 289 11.69 -1.63 -15.35
C GLU A 289 11.63 -3.16 -15.52
N TRP A 290 12.76 -3.78 -15.77
CA TRP A 290 12.83 -5.23 -16.02
C TRP A 290 12.18 -6.09 -14.92
N TYR A 291 12.32 -5.68 -13.65
CA TYR A 291 11.75 -6.39 -12.50
C TYR A 291 10.24 -6.16 -12.33
N GLU A 292 9.68 -5.16 -12.99
CA GLU A 292 8.24 -4.88 -13.06
C GLU A 292 7.58 -5.58 -14.25
N GLU A 293 8.31 -5.71 -15.36
CA GLU A 293 7.83 -6.30 -16.60
C GLU A 293 8.03 -7.82 -16.66
N ARG A 294 9.00 -8.37 -15.91
CA ARG A 294 9.40 -9.78 -16.02
C ARG A 294 9.37 -10.47 -14.65
N GLY A 295 8.49 -11.43 -14.50
CA GLY A 295 8.36 -12.23 -13.31
C GLY A 295 7.32 -13.33 -13.48
N PHE A 296 6.79 -13.83 -12.37
CA PHE A 296 5.77 -14.86 -12.38
C PHE A 296 4.47 -14.36 -13.02
N VAL A 297 4.08 -13.12 -12.71
CA VAL A 297 3.03 -12.38 -13.44
C VAL A 297 3.67 -11.10 -13.97
N PRO A 298 3.86 -10.96 -15.28
CA PRO A 298 4.50 -9.80 -15.86
C PRO A 298 3.65 -8.53 -15.74
N ASN A 299 4.30 -7.37 -15.88
CA ASN A 299 3.65 -6.05 -15.94
C ASN A 299 2.84 -5.68 -14.70
N VAL A 300 3.44 -5.80 -13.51
CA VAL A 300 2.78 -5.47 -12.25
C VAL A 300 3.59 -4.47 -11.44
N CYS A 301 2.93 -3.35 -11.09
CA CYS A 301 3.29 -2.45 -10.01
C CYS A 301 2.11 -2.39 -9.03
N PHE A 302 2.21 -3.10 -7.88
CA PHE A 302 1.12 -3.26 -6.93
C PHE A 302 1.46 -2.59 -5.60
N PRO A 303 0.90 -1.41 -5.29
CA PRO A 303 1.22 -0.69 -4.06
C PRO A 303 0.62 -1.39 -2.84
N CYS A 304 1.39 -1.54 -1.77
CA CYS A 304 0.95 -2.24 -0.57
C CYS A 304 1.16 -1.46 0.71
N ALA A 305 2.19 -0.61 0.77
CA ALA A 305 2.51 0.16 1.95
C ALA A 305 3.21 1.46 1.59
N THR A 306 3.16 2.41 2.51
CA THR A 306 3.98 3.60 2.51
C THR A 306 4.68 3.76 3.84
N ILE A 307 5.92 4.23 3.81
CA ILE A 307 6.56 4.86 4.95
C ILE A 307 6.58 6.35 4.64
N HIS A 308 6.02 7.15 5.51
CA HIS A 308 5.90 8.59 5.30
C HIS A 308 6.36 9.35 6.54
N ASP A 309 7.14 10.39 6.30
CA ASP A 309 7.76 11.21 7.32
C ASP A 309 7.02 12.54 7.47
N ALA A 310 6.41 12.75 8.63
CA ALA A 310 5.66 13.96 8.91
C ALA A 310 6.53 15.22 9.03
N GLU A 311 7.83 15.09 9.35
CA GLU A 311 8.74 16.25 9.46
C GLU A 311 9.16 16.77 8.08
N THR A 312 9.47 15.88 7.14
CA THR A 312 10.03 16.25 5.84
C THR A 312 9.04 16.18 4.68
N GLY A 313 7.90 15.51 4.88
CA GLY A 313 6.93 15.25 3.82
C GLY A 313 7.38 14.20 2.80
N ARG A 314 8.46 13.46 3.07
CA ARG A 314 8.95 12.38 2.22
C ARG A 314 8.08 11.14 2.36
N ILE A 315 7.84 10.47 1.26
CA ILE A 315 7.03 9.25 1.19
C ILE A 315 7.81 8.20 0.39
N ALA A 316 7.93 7.01 0.99
CA ALA A 316 8.41 5.82 0.34
C ALA A 316 7.23 4.87 0.05
N ILE A 317 7.11 4.42 -1.19
CA ILE A 317 6.05 3.53 -1.65
C ILE A 317 6.66 2.15 -1.87
N TYR A 318 6.18 1.15 -1.12
CA TYR A 318 6.52 -0.25 -1.30
C TYR A 318 5.50 -0.88 -2.24
N TYR A 319 5.98 -1.54 -3.27
CA TYR A 319 5.12 -2.21 -4.23
C TYR A 319 5.64 -3.57 -4.64
N GLY A 320 4.72 -4.49 -4.88
CA GLY A 320 5.03 -5.75 -5.52
C GLY A 320 5.29 -5.53 -6.99
N ALA A 321 6.35 -6.13 -7.50
CA ALA A 321 6.77 -6.02 -8.89
C ALA A 321 6.77 -7.40 -9.56
N ALA A 322 6.03 -7.52 -10.66
CA ALA A 322 5.88 -8.73 -11.48
C ALA A 322 5.59 -10.02 -10.69
N ASP A 323 4.86 -9.91 -9.56
CA ASP A 323 4.57 -11.01 -8.62
C ASP A 323 5.83 -11.83 -8.24
N SER A 324 6.96 -11.16 -8.16
CA SER A 324 8.26 -11.81 -7.93
C SER A 324 9.21 -11.02 -7.05
N TYR A 325 9.05 -9.70 -6.96
CA TYR A 325 9.99 -8.80 -6.32
C TYR A 325 9.26 -7.76 -5.47
N VAL A 326 10.00 -7.13 -4.57
CA VAL A 326 9.56 -5.89 -3.90
C VAL A 326 10.37 -4.72 -4.46
N GLY A 327 9.67 -3.74 -5.00
CA GLY A 327 10.21 -2.48 -5.43
C GLY A 327 9.93 -1.36 -4.42
N LEU A 328 10.74 -0.32 -4.49
CA LEU A 328 10.64 0.88 -3.67
C LEU A 328 10.71 2.11 -4.57
N ALA A 329 9.81 3.05 -4.35
CA ALA A 329 9.83 4.35 -5.01
C ALA A 329 9.62 5.45 -3.98
N PHE A 330 10.08 6.65 -4.31
CA PHE A 330 9.98 7.81 -3.45
C PHE A 330 9.19 8.93 -4.10
N THR A 331 8.56 9.73 -3.28
CA THR A 331 7.91 10.98 -3.65
C THR A 331 7.92 11.95 -2.48
N GLU A 332 7.49 13.18 -2.71
CA GLU A 332 7.28 14.20 -1.70
C GLU A 332 5.82 14.64 -1.68
N ILE A 333 5.29 14.89 -0.49
CA ILE A 333 3.85 15.17 -0.30
C ILE A 333 3.35 16.35 -1.13
N ASP A 334 4.10 17.45 -1.17
CA ASP A 334 3.69 18.65 -1.91
C ASP A 334 3.58 18.35 -3.42
N GLY A 335 4.60 17.70 -3.98
CA GLY A 335 4.64 17.39 -5.41
C GLY A 335 3.55 16.41 -5.84
N ILE A 336 3.31 15.35 -5.05
CA ILE A 336 2.32 14.35 -5.41
C ILE A 336 0.88 14.85 -5.26
N VAL A 337 0.61 15.64 -4.22
CA VAL A 337 -0.70 16.27 -4.02
C VAL A 337 -0.99 17.29 -5.13
N GLU A 338 -0.01 18.13 -5.48
CA GLU A 338 -0.13 19.07 -6.60
C GLU A 338 -0.43 18.33 -7.90
N TYR A 339 0.31 17.27 -8.20
CA TYR A 339 0.10 16.46 -9.41
C TYR A 339 -1.32 15.88 -9.49
N ILE A 340 -1.82 15.29 -8.41
CA ILE A 340 -3.17 14.71 -8.35
C ILE A 340 -4.23 15.80 -8.52
N THR A 341 -4.05 16.95 -7.88
CA THR A 341 -5.01 18.06 -7.91
C THR A 341 -5.08 18.71 -9.28
N VAL A 342 -3.94 18.97 -9.93
CA VAL A 342 -3.87 19.59 -11.27
C VAL A 342 -4.44 18.66 -12.34
N SER A 343 -4.14 17.36 -12.28
CA SER A 343 -4.67 16.37 -13.22
C SER A 343 -6.21 16.35 -13.22
N TYR A 344 -6.83 16.44 -12.03
CA TYR A 344 -8.29 16.49 -11.89
C TYR A 344 -8.93 17.77 -12.45
N THR A 345 -8.24 18.91 -12.38
CA THR A 345 -8.74 20.20 -12.88
C THR A 345 -8.88 20.20 -14.40
N HIS A 346 -8.03 19.47 -15.11
CA HIS A 346 -8.11 19.34 -16.57
C HIS A 346 -9.35 18.53 -17.02
N LEU A 347 -9.79 17.55 -16.23
CA LEU A 347 -11.00 16.76 -16.53
C LEU A 347 -12.31 17.57 -16.47
N ARG A 348 -12.37 18.64 -15.66
CA ARG A 348 -13.55 19.52 -15.54
C ARG A 348 -13.59 20.64 -16.58
N ALA A 349 -12.51 20.88 -17.30
CA ALA A 349 -12.40 21.94 -18.29
C ALA A 349 -12.79 21.49 -19.71
N HIS A 350 -13.11 20.22 -19.90
CA HIS A 350 -13.63 19.60 -21.12
C HIS A 350 -14.96 18.92 -20.83
#